data_593d5f258260565c1d83b2f4d5fae259
#
_entry.id   593d5f258260565c1d83b2f4d5fae259
#
_cell.length_a   1.000
_cell.length_b   1.000
_cell.length_c   1.000
_cell.angle_alpha   90.00
_cell.angle_beta   90.00
_cell.angle_gamma   90.00
#
_symmetry.space_group_name_H-M   'P 1'
#
loop_
_entity.id
_entity.type
_entity.pdbx_description
1 polymer ?
#
loop_
_entity_poly.entity_id
_entity_poly.type
_entity_poly.pdbx_seq_one_letter_code
_entity_poly.pdbx_strand_id
1 'polypeptide(L)'
;MTTLIKDGEALREMADAIADMYKDKGITKVVGIESRGFITGSILAYKFGCGFVPARKPGKLPAVTIKKSYAKEYGVDTIELHSDAITEDDVVLIHDDLLATGGTMAACADLVKSMNPKKVYVNFAVELEFLEGRKNIPSDCEVTALMKF
;
A
#
# COMPACT_ATOMS: atom_id res chain seq x y z
N MET A 1 -1.86 15.97 1.87
CA MET A 1 -1.00 15.17 0.96
C MET A 1 -0.70 15.85 -0.36
N THR A 2 -1.69 16.30 -1.13
CA THR A 2 -1.43 16.93 -2.44
C THR A 2 -0.55 18.17 -2.37
N THR A 3 -0.61 18.93 -1.28
CA THR A 3 0.29 20.07 -1.05
C THR A 3 1.75 19.63 -0.87
N LEU A 4 1.97 18.51 -0.19
CA LEU A 4 3.31 17.99 0.07
C LEU A 4 3.94 17.43 -1.22
N ILE A 5 3.19 16.66 -1.99
CA ILE A 5 3.73 16.00 -3.19
C ILE A 5 4.03 16.95 -4.36
N LYS A 6 3.48 18.18 -4.34
CA LYS A 6 3.83 19.20 -5.34
C LYS A 6 5.18 19.88 -5.08
N ASP A 7 5.71 19.74 -3.87
CA ASP A 7 7.03 20.23 -3.50
C ASP A 7 8.05 19.12 -3.69
N GLY A 8 9.02 19.33 -4.59
CA GLY A 8 9.97 18.29 -4.97
C GLY A 8 10.94 17.90 -3.85
N GLU A 9 11.30 18.82 -2.96
CA GLU A 9 12.14 18.54 -1.80
C GLU A 9 11.38 17.72 -0.77
N ALA A 10 10.17 18.16 -0.41
CA ALA A 10 9.32 17.43 0.52
C ALA A 10 8.96 16.01 0.02
N LEU A 11 8.67 15.87 -1.29
CA LEU A 11 8.40 14.55 -1.88
C LEU A 11 9.63 13.63 -1.78
N ARG A 12 10.83 14.15 -2.06
CA ARG A 12 12.08 13.38 -1.95
C ARG A 12 12.34 12.99 -0.50
N GLU A 13 12.27 13.93 0.44
CA GLU A 13 12.50 13.64 1.86
C GLU A 13 11.53 12.60 2.41
N MET A 14 10.25 12.69 2.05
CA MET A 14 9.24 11.71 2.44
C MET A 14 9.57 10.32 1.88
N ALA A 15 9.90 10.22 0.59
CA ALA A 15 10.23 8.95 -0.03
C ALA A 15 11.52 8.35 0.55
N ASP A 16 12.54 9.17 0.80
CA ASP A 16 13.80 8.75 1.42
C ASP A 16 13.58 8.23 2.84
N ALA A 17 12.80 8.94 3.65
CA ALA A 17 12.50 8.54 5.02
C ALA A 17 11.74 7.21 5.07
N ILE A 18 10.73 7.01 4.20
CA ILE A 18 10.01 5.75 4.12
C ILE A 18 10.94 4.62 3.63
N ALA A 19 11.75 4.87 2.60
CA ALA A 19 12.69 3.88 2.09
C ALA A 19 13.68 3.42 3.17
N ASP A 20 14.16 4.33 4.00
CA ASP A 20 15.06 4.02 5.11
C ASP A 20 14.43 3.08 6.16
N MET A 21 13.12 3.17 6.38
CA MET A 21 12.40 2.26 7.28
C MET A 21 12.48 0.79 6.81
N TYR A 22 12.66 0.56 5.52
CA TYR A 22 12.57 -0.76 4.90
C TYR A 22 13.85 -1.23 4.20
N LYS A 23 14.94 -0.47 4.28
CA LYS A 23 16.21 -0.77 3.56
C LYS A 23 16.78 -2.15 3.84
N ASP A 24 16.54 -2.70 5.06
CA ASP A 24 17.06 -4.01 5.49
C ASP A 24 15.98 -5.11 5.51
N LYS A 25 14.81 -4.85 4.92
CA LYS A 25 13.66 -5.77 4.94
C LYS A 25 13.58 -6.67 3.70
N GLY A 26 14.40 -6.44 2.68
CA GLY A 26 14.42 -7.26 1.47
C GLY A 26 13.16 -7.15 0.62
N ILE A 27 12.58 -5.97 0.51
CA ILE A 27 11.35 -5.74 -0.28
C ILE A 27 11.57 -6.11 -1.75
N THR A 28 10.74 -6.98 -2.30
CA THR A 28 10.79 -7.42 -3.70
C THR A 28 9.63 -6.90 -4.54
N LYS A 29 8.54 -6.46 -3.92
CA LYS A 29 7.37 -5.85 -4.56
C LYS A 29 6.83 -4.72 -3.71
N VAL A 30 6.50 -3.61 -4.34
CA VAL A 30 5.70 -2.55 -3.72
C VAL A 30 4.32 -2.55 -4.35
N VAL A 31 3.28 -2.71 -3.54
CA VAL A 31 1.88 -2.56 -3.95
C VAL A 31 1.43 -1.16 -3.59
N GLY A 32 1.04 -0.36 -4.57
CA GLY A 32 0.49 0.98 -4.36
C GLY A 32 -1.01 1.00 -4.55
N ILE A 33 -1.74 1.66 -3.66
CA ILE A 33 -3.20 1.76 -3.75
C ILE A 33 -3.60 2.98 -4.58
N GLU A 34 -4.49 2.77 -5.55
CA GLU A 34 -5.05 3.84 -6.40
C GLU A 34 -5.74 4.92 -5.54
N SER A 35 -5.47 6.18 -5.76
CA SER A 35 -4.58 6.71 -6.79
C SER A 35 -3.31 7.32 -6.19
N ARG A 36 -3.38 7.95 -5.01
CA ARG A 36 -2.26 8.70 -4.42
C ARG A 36 -1.13 7.78 -3.91
N GLY A 37 -1.46 6.54 -3.53
CA GLY A 37 -0.46 5.53 -3.19
C GLY A 37 0.46 5.18 -4.35
N PHE A 38 0.07 5.44 -5.60
CA PHE A 38 0.93 5.22 -6.77
C PHE A 38 2.14 6.16 -6.80
N ILE A 39 1.96 7.39 -6.35
CA ILE A 39 3.00 8.43 -6.46
C ILE A 39 4.23 8.02 -5.66
N THR A 40 4.09 7.90 -4.36
CA THR A 40 5.21 7.51 -3.50
C THR A 40 5.54 6.03 -3.66
N GLY A 41 4.55 5.16 -3.86
CA GLY A 41 4.75 3.72 -4.06
C GLY A 41 5.67 3.39 -5.24
N SER A 42 5.52 4.08 -6.37
CA SER A 42 6.42 3.89 -7.53
C SER A 42 7.84 4.38 -7.26
N ILE A 43 7.99 5.48 -6.51
CA ILE A 43 9.30 5.97 -6.09
C ILE A 43 9.98 4.96 -5.15
N LEU A 44 9.23 4.39 -4.19
CA LEU A 44 9.75 3.36 -3.29
C LEU A 44 10.20 2.12 -4.05
N ALA A 45 9.42 1.64 -5.02
CA ALA A 45 9.80 0.50 -5.87
C ALA A 45 11.10 0.78 -6.62
N TYR A 46 11.23 1.97 -7.21
CA TYR A 46 12.46 2.41 -7.87
C TYR A 46 13.67 2.42 -6.91
N LYS A 47 13.49 2.96 -5.70
CA LYS A 47 14.56 3.04 -4.69
C LYS A 47 15.00 1.65 -4.20
N PHE A 48 14.06 0.71 -4.05
CA PHE A 48 14.38 -0.68 -3.68
C PHE A 48 14.89 -1.52 -4.86
N GLY A 49 14.81 -1.03 -6.09
CA GLY A 49 15.15 -1.81 -7.29
C GLY A 49 14.22 -2.99 -7.51
N CYS A 50 12.94 -2.86 -7.15
CA CYS A 50 11.95 -3.94 -7.23
C CYS A 50 10.73 -3.56 -8.09
N GLY A 51 9.82 -4.51 -8.28
CA GLY A 51 8.60 -4.30 -9.06
C GLY A 51 7.55 -3.47 -8.32
N PHE A 52 6.77 -2.70 -9.09
CA PHE A 52 5.59 -2.00 -8.62
C PHE A 52 4.31 -2.71 -9.09
N VAL A 53 3.37 -2.92 -8.16
CA VAL A 53 2.08 -3.56 -8.41
C VAL A 53 0.96 -2.56 -8.11
N PRO A 54 0.17 -2.16 -9.12
CA PRO A 54 -0.96 -1.28 -8.87
C PRO A 54 -2.15 -2.06 -8.30
N ALA A 55 -2.65 -1.61 -7.15
CA ALA A 55 -3.94 -2.03 -6.61
C ALA A 55 -4.99 -1.02 -7.06
N ARG A 56 -5.98 -1.47 -7.84
CA ARG A 56 -6.89 -0.57 -8.56
C ARG A 56 -8.36 -0.87 -8.32
N LYS A 57 -9.18 0.09 -8.63
CA LYS A 57 -10.64 -0.06 -8.71
C LYS A 57 -11.04 -1.01 -9.83
N PRO A 58 -12.24 -1.66 -9.77
CA PRO A 58 -12.66 -2.65 -10.75
C PRO A 58 -12.60 -2.16 -12.20
N GLY A 59 -12.19 -3.06 -13.10
CA GLY A 59 -12.18 -2.80 -14.54
C GLY A 59 -11.03 -1.91 -15.05
N LYS A 60 -10.06 -1.58 -14.20
CA LYS A 60 -8.93 -0.72 -14.57
C LYS A 60 -7.66 -1.48 -14.96
N LEU A 61 -7.59 -2.76 -14.63
CA LEU A 61 -6.45 -3.62 -14.96
C LEU A 61 -6.72 -4.44 -16.22
N PRO A 62 -5.74 -4.59 -17.14
CA PRO A 62 -5.97 -5.16 -18.46
C PRO A 62 -5.97 -6.69 -18.52
N ALA A 63 -5.53 -7.39 -17.48
CA ALA A 63 -5.38 -8.85 -17.47
C ALA A 63 -6.27 -9.51 -16.42
N VAL A 64 -6.08 -10.80 -16.19
CA VAL A 64 -6.81 -11.54 -15.14
C VAL A 64 -6.48 -10.97 -13.76
N THR A 65 -7.51 -10.69 -12.99
CA THR A 65 -7.40 -10.08 -11.66
C THR A 65 -8.02 -10.98 -10.60
N ILE A 66 -7.54 -10.78 -9.37
CA ILE A 66 -8.25 -11.16 -8.15
C ILE A 66 -8.80 -9.89 -7.49
N LYS A 67 -9.90 -10.01 -6.77
CA LYS A 67 -10.60 -8.87 -6.18
C LYS A 67 -11.09 -9.14 -4.78
N LYS A 68 -11.22 -8.07 -4.00
CA LYS A 68 -11.83 -8.06 -2.67
C LYS A 68 -12.77 -6.87 -2.56
N SER A 69 -14.02 -7.13 -2.14
CA SER A 69 -14.98 -6.09 -1.79
C SER A 69 -14.96 -5.81 -0.31
N TYR A 70 -15.21 -4.56 0.07
CA TYR A 70 -15.25 -4.11 1.46
C TYR A 70 -16.33 -3.03 1.65
N ALA A 71 -16.93 -3.01 2.85
CA ALA A 71 -17.93 -2.03 3.21
C ALA A 71 -17.32 -0.65 3.46
N LYS A 72 -18.01 0.39 3.00
CA LYS A 72 -17.75 1.80 3.32
C LYS A 72 -18.89 2.36 4.14
N GLU A 73 -18.73 3.62 4.61
CA GLU A 73 -19.84 4.35 5.23
C GLU A 73 -21.06 4.42 4.32
N TYR A 74 -20.85 4.61 3.01
CA TYR A 74 -21.90 4.61 1.99
C TYR A 74 -21.56 3.57 0.90
N GLY A 75 -22.16 2.37 1.01
CA GLY A 75 -22.07 1.32 0.01
C GLY A 75 -20.87 0.39 0.17
N VAL A 76 -20.48 -0.24 -0.93
CA VAL A 76 -19.40 -1.23 -1.02
C VAL A 76 -18.41 -0.77 -2.08
N ASP A 77 -17.12 -0.92 -1.81
CA ASP A 77 -16.06 -0.70 -2.79
C ASP A 77 -15.30 -2.01 -3.05
N THR A 78 -14.56 -2.06 -4.12
CA THR A 78 -13.79 -3.25 -4.52
C THR A 78 -12.40 -2.83 -4.97
N ILE A 79 -11.39 -3.63 -4.62
CA ILE A 79 -10.04 -3.46 -5.08
C ILE A 79 -9.56 -4.70 -5.83
N GLU A 80 -8.76 -4.51 -6.86
CA GLU A 80 -8.24 -5.57 -7.71
C GLU A 80 -6.72 -5.52 -7.82
N LEU A 81 -6.11 -6.70 -7.94
CA LEU A 81 -4.71 -6.92 -8.29
C LEU A 81 -4.64 -7.89 -9.46
N HIS A 82 -3.59 -7.79 -10.28
CA HIS A 82 -3.29 -8.87 -11.24
C HIS A 82 -3.06 -10.19 -10.50
N SER A 83 -3.65 -11.26 -10.99
CA SER A 83 -3.61 -12.59 -10.35
C SER A 83 -2.21 -13.21 -10.28
N ASP A 84 -1.28 -12.75 -11.10
CA ASP A 84 0.12 -13.21 -11.20
C ASP A 84 1.14 -12.21 -10.62
N ALA A 85 0.68 -11.16 -9.95
CA ALA A 85 1.55 -10.05 -9.53
C ALA A 85 2.51 -10.42 -8.41
N ILE A 86 2.14 -11.36 -7.55
CA ILE A 86 2.86 -11.72 -6.33
C ILE A 86 3.02 -13.23 -6.26
N THR A 87 4.18 -13.67 -5.81
CA THR A 87 4.52 -15.07 -5.60
C THR A 87 4.87 -15.36 -4.14
N GLU A 88 5.01 -16.62 -3.79
CA GLU A 88 5.40 -17.05 -2.43
C GLU A 88 6.83 -16.67 -2.02
N ASP A 89 7.67 -16.29 -2.99
CA ASP A 89 9.03 -15.80 -2.73
C ASP A 89 9.09 -14.31 -2.43
N ASP A 90 7.99 -13.58 -2.66
CA ASP A 90 7.96 -12.14 -2.54
C ASP A 90 7.87 -11.65 -1.08
N VAL A 91 8.59 -10.59 -0.80
CA VAL A 91 8.45 -9.74 0.38
C VAL A 91 7.78 -8.45 -0.08
N VAL A 92 6.56 -8.23 0.37
CA VAL A 92 5.67 -7.19 -0.16
C VAL A 92 5.54 -6.03 0.81
N LEU A 93 5.71 -4.81 0.31
CA LEU A 93 5.32 -3.58 0.98
C LEU A 93 4.07 -3.02 0.32
N ILE A 94 2.96 -2.95 1.06
CA ILE A 94 1.74 -2.26 0.61
C ILE A 94 1.82 -0.81 1.10
N HIS A 95 1.67 0.14 0.19
CA HIS A 95 1.78 1.56 0.48
C HIS A 95 0.55 2.35 0.04
N ASP A 96 0.09 3.23 0.93
CA ASP A 96 -0.86 4.28 0.59
C ASP A 96 -0.43 5.61 1.25
N ASP A 97 -0.99 6.71 0.80
CA ASP A 97 -0.64 8.03 1.33
C ASP A 97 -1.26 8.30 2.71
N LEU A 98 -2.47 7.81 2.97
CA LEU A 98 -3.25 8.14 4.17
C LEU A 98 -3.93 6.91 4.78
N LEU A 99 -3.69 6.68 6.07
CA LEU A 99 -4.50 5.79 6.89
C LEU A 99 -5.62 6.60 7.57
N ALA A 100 -6.85 6.41 7.10
CA ALA A 100 -8.07 6.91 7.73
C ALA A 100 -8.76 5.76 8.49
N THR A 101 -9.80 5.19 7.93
CA THR A 101 -10.53 4.06 8.56
C THR A 101 -9.89 2.69 8.33
N GLY A 102 -8.98 2.58 7.37
CA GLY A 102 -8.24 1.35 7.09
C GLY A 102 -8.93 0.30 6.22
N GLY A 103 -10.18 0.51 5.82
CA GLY A 103 -10.95 -0.49 5.06
C GLY A 103 -10.32 -0.88 3.72
N THR A 104 -9.86 0.09 2.95
CA THR A 104 -9.21 -0.16 1.65
C THR A 104 -7.90 -0.93 1.83
N MET A 105 -7.08 -0.52 2.80
CA MET A 105 -5.82 -1.21 3.09
C MET A 105 -6.07 -2.63 3.61
N ALA A 106 -7.08 -2.84 4.45
CA ALA A 106 -7.45 -4.17 4.94
C ALA A 106 -7.81 -5.10 3.77
N ALA A 107 -8.64 -4.64 2.84
CA ALA A 107 -9.00 -5.42 1.65
C ALA A 107 -7.78 -5.71 0.77
N CYS A 108 -6.90 -4.74 0.56
CA CYS A 108 -5.67 -4.92 -0.19
C CYS A 108 -4.73 -5.92 0.48
N ALA A 109 -4.54 -5.82 1.80
CA ALA A 109 -3.72 -6.75 2.56
C ALA A 109 -4.26 -8.18 2.49
N ASP A 110 -5.59 -8.36 2.58
CA ASP A 110 -6.22 -9.67 2.41
C ASP A 110 -5.96 -10.27 1.03
N LEU A 111 -6.05 -9.46 -0.04
CA LEU A 111 -5.74 -9.92 -1.40
C LEU A 111 -4.28 -10.33 -1.55
N VAL A 112 -3.36 -9.50 -1.08
CA VAL A 112 -1.92 -9.79 -1.13
C VAL A 112 -1.62 -11.07 -0.35
N LYS A 113 -2.17 -11.24 0.85
CA LYS A 113 -1.98 -12.43 1.68
C LYS A 113 -2.56 -13.70 1.03
N SER A 114 -3.64 -13.57 0.26
CA SER A 114 -4.22 -14.72 -0.47
C SER A 114 -3.29 -15.31 -1.53
N MET A 115 -2.28 -14.56 -1.96
CA MET A 115 -1.22 -15.03 -2.87
C MET A 115 -0.04 -15.68 -2.15
N ASN A 116 -0.09 -15.79 -0.82
CA ASN A 116 0.91 -16.43 0.05
C ASN A 116 2.34 -15.87 -0.08
N PRO A 117 2.56 -14.57 -0.06
CA PRO A 117 3.92 -14.03 -0.07
C PRO A 117 4.68 -14.42 1.22
N LYS A 118 6.00 -14.32 1.18
CA LYS A 118 6.87 -14.63 2.31
C LYS A 118 6.61 -13.70 3.50
N LYS A 119 6.38 -12.41 3.24
CA LYS A 119 6.12 -11.39 4.25
C LYS A 119 5.32 -10.23 3.67
N VAL A 120 4.44 -9.62 4.48
CA VAL A 120 3.68 -8.42 4.12
C VAL A 120 3.94 -7.32 5.15
N TYR A 121 4.39 -6.17 4.65
CA TYR A 121 4.51 -4.92 5.40
C TYR A 121 3.47 -3.93 4.88
N VAL A 122 3.01 -3.05 5.75
CA VAL A 122 2.05 -1.98 5.41
C VAL A 122 2.61 -0.63 5.85
N ASN A 123 2.61 0.33 4.95
CA ASN A 123 3.11 1.67 5.23
C ASN A 123 2.14 2.75 4.75
N PHE A 124 2.08 3.81 5.52
CA PHE A 124 1.40 5.06 5.17
C PHE A 124 2.34 6.24 5.32
N ALA A 125 2.16 7.26 4.48
CA ALA A 125 2.83 8.54 4.71
C ALA A 125 2.22 9.25 5.93
N VAL A 126 0.90 9.22 6.06
CA VAL A 126 0.16 9.88 7.15
C VAL A 126 -0.85 8.92 7.78
N GLU A 127 -0.96 8.94 9.10
CA GLU A 127 -1.99 8.24 9.87
C GLU A 127 -2.83 9.23 10.67
N LEU A 128 -4.15 9.10 10.58
CA LEU A 128 -5.10 9.81 11.44
C LEU A 128 -5.46 8.89 12.63
N GLU A 129 -4.72 9.03 13.74
CA GLU A 129 -4.81 8.10 14.88
C GLU A 129 -6.21 8.07 15.50
N PHE A 130 -6.92 9.21 15.50
CA PHE A 130 -8.27 9.30 16.06
C PHE A 130 -9.32 8.45 15.33
N LEU A 131 -9.05 8.00 14.10
CA LEU A 131 -9.92 7.10 13.35
C LEU A 131 -9.64 5.61 13.61
N GLU A 132 -8.58 5.31 14.36
CA GLU A 132 -8.20 3.96 14.77
C GLU A 132 -8.11 2.93 13.62
N GLY A 133 -7.74 3.38 12.42
CA GLY A 133 -7.74 2.57 11.20
C GLY A 133 -6.86 1.32 11.26
N ARG A 134 -5.83 1.30 12.11
CA ARG A 134 -4.99 0.11 12.32
C ARG A 134 -5.77 -1.11 12.79
N LYS A 135 -6.86 -0.92 13.53
CA LYS A 135 -7.68 -2.01 14.05
C LYS A 135 -8.32 -2.85 12.95
N ASN A 136 -8.49 -2.28 11.76
CA ASN A 136 -9.08 -2.97 10.61
C ASN A 136 -8.05 -3.70 9.74
N ILE A 137 -6.75 -3.43 9.91
CA ILE A 137 -5.68 -4.09 9.15
C ILE A 137 -5.36 -5.43 9.83
N PRO A 138 -5.10 -6.52 9.07
CA PRO A 138 -4.75 -7.81 9.65
C PRO A 138 -3.60 -7.69 10.66
N SER A 139 -3.78 -8.28 11.84
CA SER A 139 -2.86 -8.12 12.99
C SER A 139 -1.46 -8.70 12.78
N ASP A 140 -1.29 -9.59 11.80
CA ASP A 140 -0.01 -10.16 11.40
C ASP A 140 0.75 -9.29 10.38
N CYS A 141 0.15 -8.19 9.91
CA CYS A 141 0.84 -7.19 9.11
C CYS A 141 1.54 -6.17 10.02
N GLU A 142 2.83 -5.95 9.79
CA GLU A 142 3.56 -4.87 10.44
C GLU A 142 3.20 -3.54 9.79
N VAL A 143 2.60 -2.62 10.56
CA VAL A 143 2.08 -1.34 10.07
C VAL A 143 2.93 -0.19 10.58
N THR A 144 3.42 0.64 9.66
CA THR A 144 4.15 1.88 9.97
C THR A 144 3.47 3.08 9.33
N ALA A 145 3.69 4.24 9.91
CA ALA A 145 3.34 5.53 9.33
C ALA A 145 4.47 6.53 9.59
N LEU A 146 4.77 7.36 8.59
CA LEU A 146 5.85 8.35 8.72
C LEU A 146 5.42 9.50 9.64
N MET A 147 4.18 9.95 9.50
CA MET A 147 3.61 11.04 10.31
C MET A 147 2.28 10.58 10.91
N LYS A 148 1.97 11.07 12.11
CA LYS A 148 0.74 10.76 12.83
C LYS A 148 0.06 12.03 13.34
N PHE A 149 -1.26 12.07 13.26
CA PHE A 149 -2.09 13.19 13.74
C PHE A 149 -3.30 12.72 14.52
#